data_9e3c2f21178db7efc2d43e097b121dd8
#
_entry.id   9e3c2f21178db7efc2d43e097b121dd8
#
_cell.length_a   1.000
_cell.length_b   1.000
_cell.length_c   1.000
_cell.angle_alpha   90.00
_cell.angle_beta   90.00
_cell.angle_gamma   90.00
#
_symmetry.space_group_name_H-M   'P 1'
#
loop_
_entity.id
_entity.type
_entity.pdbx_description
1 polymer ?
#
loop_
_entity_poly.entity_id
_entity_poly.type
_entity_poly.pdbx_seq_one_letter_code
_entity_poly.pdbx_strand_id
1 'polypeptide(L)'
;ISDADIKAVATSGAAWGTKTGEACSDKMVGWLIADASARAAMLDELLGCFLTGKGELRADFAGDKGRMTDCADSAVRIVDAAGRLRATATAMRVADDLAAGWKLGARFAEAYALAKRDGGLADFDDLITLAGTLLRASSFGEWVRFKLDQRTDHILVDEAQDTNMRQWGIVLSLAEEFFAGVSAKDDRLRTLFTVGDRK
;
A
#
# COMPACT_ATOMS: atom_id res chain seq x y z
N ILE A 1 -13.76 2.59 -24.55
CA ILE A 1 -13.48 3.45 -25.71
C ILE A 1 -14.66 3.36 -26.64
N SER A 2 -15.18 4.50 -27.12
CA SER A 2 -16.36 4.57 -27.98
C SER A 2 -16.00 4.21 -29.43
N ASP A 3 -16.77 3.30 -30.05
CA ASP A 3 -16.61 2.99 -31.45
C ASP A 3 -16.91 4.19 -32.38
N ALA A 4 -17.76 5.14 -31.91
CA ALA A 4 -18.03 6.37 -32.68
C ALA A 4 -16.81 7.29 -32.72
N ASP A 5 -16.09 7.43 -31.61
CA ASP A 5 -14.84 8.22 -31.57
C ASP A 5 -13.75 7.58 -32.43
N ILE A 6 -13.61 6.26 -32.36
CA ILE A 6 -12.64 5.51 -33.21
C ILE A 6 -12.97 5.72 -34.71
N LYS A 7 -14.25 5.64 -35.10
CA LYS A 7 -14.68 5.88 -36.47
C LYS A 7 -14.38 7.31 -36.92
N ALA A 8 -14.61 8.31 -36.07
CA ALA A 8 -14.30 9.71 -36.38
C ALA A 8 -12.80 9.88 -36.72
N VAL A 9 -11.92 9.31 -35.89
CA VAL A 9 -10.48 9.38 -36.13
C VAL A 9 -10.06 8.60 -37.37
N ALA A 10 -10.65 7.41 -37.60
CA ALA A 10 -10.38 6.62 -38.82
C ALA A 10 -10.72 7.42 -40.09
N THR A 11 -11.88 8.08 -40.13
CA THR A 11 -12.34 8.88 -41.25
C THR A 11 -11.43 10.09 -41.51
N SER A 12 -11.09 10.83 -40.44
CA SER A 12 -10.17 11.97 -40.57
C SER A 12 -8.77 11.53 -41.00
N GLY A 13 -8.24 10.42 -40.47
CA GLY A 13 -6.95 9.86 -40.89
C GLY A 13 -6.89 9.47 -42.36
N ALA A 14 -7.92 8.81 -42.85
CA ALA A 14 -8.04 8.46 -44.27
C ALA A 14 -8.12 9.70 -45.15
N ALA A 15 -8.88 10.73 -44.75
CA ALA A 15 -9.02 12.00 -45.47
C ALA A 15 -7.72 12.81 -45.54
N TRP A 16 -6.81 12.60 -44.59
CA TRP A 16 -5.51 13.29 -44.57
C TRP A 16 -4.59 12.88 -45.75
N GLY A 17 -4.77 11.70 -46.35
CA GLY A 17 -4.08 11.28 -47.58
C GLY A 17 -2.55 11.17 -47.44
N THR A 18 -2.04 10.95 -46.24
CA THR A 18 -0.62 10.75 -45.98
C THR A 18 -0.36 9.36 -45.38
N LYS A 19 0.86 8.82 -45.54
CA LYS A 19 1.22 7.54 -44.92
C LYS A 19 0.93 7.48 -43.43
N THR A 20 1.09 8.60 -42.70
CA THR A 20 0.80 8.68 -41.28
C THR A 20 -0.70 8.64 -41.00
N GLY A 21 -1.51 9.36 -41.79
CA GLY A 21 -2.96 9.35 -41.66
C GLY A 21 -3.55 7.99 -42.03
N GLU A 22 -3.09 7.38 -43.10
CA GLU A 22 -3.49 6.02 -43.51
C GLU A 22 -3.16 4.99 -42.44
N ALA A 23 -1.92 5.00 -41.90
CA ALA A 23 -1.51 4.11 -40.83
C ALA A 23 -2.34 4.30 -39.54
N CYS A 24 -2.73 5.53 -39.21
CA CYS A 24 -3.63 5.81 -38.11
C CYS A 24 -5.03 5.24 -38.37
N SER A 25 -5.58 5.48 -39.58
CA SER A 25 -6.88 4.94 -40.01
C SER A 25 -6.91 3.42 -39.93
N ASP A 26 -5.89 2.74 -40.48
CA ASP A 26 -5.80 1.28 -40.46
C ASP A 26 -5.82 0.69 -39.05
N LYS A 27 -5.13 1.31 -38.11
CA LYS A 27 -5.15 0.91 -36.69
C LYS A 27 -6.51 1.10 -36.07
N MET A 28 -7.22 2.20 -36.39
CA MET A 28 -8.58 2.44 -35.92
C MET A 28 -9.56 1.39 -36.47
N VAL A 29 -9.43 1.06 -37.76
CA VAL A 29 -10.24 0.00 -38.36
C VAL A 29 -9.93 -1.35 -37.73
N GLY A 30 -8.65 -1.68 -37.56
CA GLY A 30 -8.23 -2.88 -36.85
C GLY A 30 -8.84 -3.00 -35.44
N TRP A 31 -8.87 -1.89 -34.70
CA TRP A 31 -9.54 -1.83 -33.37
C TRP A 31 -11.03 -2.13 -33.47
N LEU A 32 -11.75 -1.59 -34.47
CA LEU A 32 -13.20 -1.76 -34.57
C LEU A 32 -13.61 -3.21 -34.82
N ILE A 33 -12.80 -3.98 -35.56
CA ILE A 33 -13.07 -5.39 -35.89
C ILE A 33 -12.53 -6.36 -34.84
N ALA A 34 -11.66 -5.90 -33.93
CA ALA A 34 -11.03 -6.72 -32.92
C ALA A 34 -12.02 -7.10 -31.80
N ASP A 35 -11.88 -8.30 -31.23
CA ASP A 35 -12.56 -8.71 -30.02
C ASP A 35 -11.95 -8.02 -28.77
N ALA A 36 -12.55 -8.24 -27.60
CA ALA A 36 -12.11 -7.60 -26.35
C ALA A 36 -10.66 -7.94 -25.97
N SER A 37 -10.20 -9.16 -26.23
CA SER A 37 -8.85 -9.61 -25.92
C SER A 37 -7.83 -8.96 -26.85
N ALA A 38 -8.11 -8.93 -28.16
CA ALA A 38 -7.29 -8.28 -29.13
C ALA A 38 -7.23 -6.75 -28.91
N ARG A 39 -8.36 -6.11 -28.56
CA ARG A 39 -8.40 -4.68 -28.18
C ARG A 39 -7.50 -4.39 -26.96
N ALA A 40 -7.50 -5.26 -25.96
CA ALA A 40 -6.64 -5.10 -24.79
C ALA A 40 -5.14 -5.17 -25.18
N ALA A 41 -4.77 -6.08 -26.07
CA ALA A 41 -3.40 -6.20 -26.56
C ALA A 41 -2.95 -5.01 -27.44
N MET A 42 -3.90 -4.40 -28.17
CA MET A 42 -3.64 -3.26 -29.07
C MET A 42 -3.66 -1.91 -28.36
N LEU A 43 -3.97 -1.84 -27.04
CA LEU A 43 -4.20 -0.58 -26.34
C LEU A 43 -3.00 0.37 -26.38
N ASP A 44 -1.78 -0.13 -26.20
CA ASP A 44 -0.56 0.67 -26.23
C ASP A 44 -0.25 1.15 -27.67
N GLU A 45 -0.54 0.34 -28.66
CA GLU A 45 -0.39 0.71 -30.06
C GLU A 45 -1.42 1.77 -30.47
N LEU A 46 -2.64 1.64 -29.99
CA LEU A 46 -3.69 2.65 -30.18
C LEU A 46 -3.26 3.99 -29.57
N LEU A 47 -2.79 3.99 -28.30
CA LEU A 47 -2.29 5.19 -27.63
C LEU A 47 -1.10 5.83 -28.38
N GLY A 48 -0.24 5.02 -28.99
CA GLY A 48 0.88 5.49 -29.80
C GLY A 48 0.47 6.29 -31.04
N CYS A 49 -0.80 6.19 -31.49
CA CYS A 49 -1.32 7.04 -32.55
C CYS A 49 -1.54 8.48 -32.08
N PHE A 50 -1.92 8.67 -30.84
CA PHE A 50 -2.33 9.95 -30.27
C PHE A 50 -1.24 10.64 -29.45
N LEU A 51 -0.38 9.87 -28.78
CA LEU A 51 0.60 10.39 -27.84
C LEU A 51 2.02 10.39 -28.43
N THR A 52 2.80 11.38 -28.01
CA THR A 52 4.25 11.41 -28.22
C THR A 52 4.94 10.45 -27.24
N GLY A 53 6.24 10.20 -27.43
CA GLY A 53 7.03 9.44 -26.46
C GLY A 53 7.12 10.06 -25.05
N LYS A 54 6.71 11.33 -24.90
CA LYS A 54 6.58 12.03 -23.63
C LYS A 54 5.19 11.92 -22.99
N GLY A 55 4.24 11.26 -23.67
CA GLY A 55 2.86 11.13 -23.19
C GLY A 55 1.97 12.36 -23.48
N GLU A 56 2.42 13.30 -24.29
CA GLU A 56 1.67 14.48 -24.71
C GLU A 56 0.86 14.18 -25.97
N LEU A 57 -0.30 14.81 -26.12
CA LEU A 57 -1.10 14.71 -27.35
C LEU A 57 -0.29 15.22 -28.55
N ARG A 58 -0.29 14.48 -29.65
CA ARG A 58 0.43 14.89 -30.87
C ARG A 58 -0.16 16.17 -31.45
N ALA A 59 0.68 17.02 -31.99
CA ALA A 59 0.30 18.30 -32.58
C ALA A 59 -0.72 18.18 -33.72
N ASP A 60 -0.83 17.03 -34.38
CA ASP A 60 -1.81 16.77 -35.42
C ASP A 60 -3.26 16.85 -34.92
N PHE A 61 -3.50 16.60 -33.62
CA PHE A 61 -4.80 16.69 -32.95
C PHE A 61 -4.96 17.98 -32.12
N ALA A 62 -3.92 18.83 -32.04
CA ALA A 62 -3.91 19.98 -31.16
C ALA A 62 -3.86 21.31 -31.90
N GLY A 63 -4.68 22.26 -31.46
CA GLY A 63 -4.68 23.64 -31.93
C GLY A 63 -5.22 23.84 -33.34
N ASP A 64 -5.33 25.10 -33.78
CA ASP A 64 -5.95 25.51 -35.07
C ASP A 64 -5.17 25.11 -36.33
N LYS A 65 -3.95 24.60 -36.13
CA LYS A 65 -3.05 24.20 -37.25
C LYS A 65 -2.86 22.69 -37.35
N GLY A 66 -3.51 21.92 -36.48
CA GLY A 66 -3.51 20.47 -36.54
C GLY A 66 -4.18 19.95 -37.81
N ARG A 67 -3.72 18.83 -38.29
CA ARG A 67 -4.23 18.25 -39.57
C ARG A 67 -5.44 17.35 -39.37
N MET A 68 -5.74 17.01 -38.10
CA MET A 68 -6.85 16.14 -37.68
C MET A 68 -7.68 16.85 -36.59
N THR A 69 -7.88 18.16 -36.76
CA THR A 69 -8.61 18.99 -35.76
C THR A 69 -10.10 18.69 -35.70
N ASP A 70 -10.65 18.18 -36.80
CA ASP A 70 -12.06 17.75 -36.91
C ASP A 70 -12.39 16.56 -35.98
N CYS A 71 -11.41 15.79 -35.57
CA CYS A 71 -11.57 14.68 -34.63
C CYS A 71 -10.78 14.86 -33.33
N ALA A 72 -10.28 16.07 -33.02
CA ALA A 72 -9.47 16.34 -31.82
C ALA A 72 -10.18 15.96 -30.53
N ASP A 73 -11.46 16.32 -30.39
CA ASP A 73 -12.25 15.94 -29.20
C ASP A 73 -12.40 14.42 -29.06
N SER A 74 -12.56 13.70 -30.19
CA SER A 74 -12.62 12.25 -30.18
C SER A 74 -11.28 11.64 -29.78
N ALA A 75 -10.17 12.20 -30.25
CA ALA A 75 -8.83 11.78 -29.87
C ALA A 75 -8.60 11.94 -28.35
N VAL A 76 -8.99 13.08 -27.78
CA VAL A 76 -8.91 13.32 -26.32
C VAL A 76 -9.73 12.29 -25.54
N ARG A 77 -10.99 12.05 -25.95
CA ARG A 77 -11.84 11.05 -25.28
C ARG A 77 -11.27 9.62 -25.36
N ILE A 78 -10.67 9.26 -26.49
CA ILE A 78 -10.01 7.97 -26.67
C ILE A 78 -8.81 7.86 -25.72
N VAL A 79 -7.94 8.86 -25.68
CA VAL A 79 -6.77 8.90 -24.81
C VAL A 79 -7.17 8.79 -23.34
N ASP A 80 -8.17 9.55 -22.89
CA ASP A 80 -8.67 9.51 -21.53
C ASP A 80 -9.26 8.14 -21.17
N ALA A 81 -10.06 7.55 -22.07
CA ALA A 81 -10.66 6.24 -21.86
C ALA A 81 -9.58 5.14 -21.81
N ALA A 82 -8.62 5.18 -22.71
CA ALA A 82 -7.49 4.25 -22.76
C ALA A 82 -6.59 4.39 -21.52
N GLY A 83 -6.35 5.63 -21.08
CA GLY A 83 -5.61 5.93 -19.86
C GLY A 83 -6.27 5.31 -18.63
N ARG A 84 -7.58 5.45 -18.48
CA ARG A 84 -8.35 4.82 -17.39
C ARG A 84 -8.27 3.29 -17.44
N LEU A 85 -8.42 2.69 -18.61
CA LEU A 85 -8.31 1.23 -18.76
C LEU A 85 -6.92 0.74 -18.37
N ARG A 86 -5.86 1.42 -18.80
CA ARG A 86 -4.48 1.08 -18.46
C ARG A 86 -4.22 1.21 -16.96
N ALA A 87 -4.69 2.28 -16.32
CA ALA A 87 -4.58 2.47 -14.87
C ALA A 87 -5.29 1.35 -14.10
N THR A 88 -6.51 0.99 -14.53
CA THR A 88 -7.29 -0.11 -13.92
C THR A 88 -6.57 -1.45 -14.07
N ALA A 89 -6.09 -1.78 -15.27
CA ALA A 89 -5.36 -3.02 -15.52
C ALA A 89 -4.07 -3.10 -14.68
N THR A 90 -3.36 -1.98 -14.52
CA THR A 90 -2.17 -1.91 -13.67
C THR A 90 -2.54 -2.11 -12.20
N ALA A 91 -3.59 -1.45 -11.73
CA ALA A 91 -4.06 -1.60 -10.35
C ALA A 91 -4.47 -3.05 -10.04
N MET A 92 -5.15 -3.73 -10.97
CA MET A 92 -5.51 -5.14 -10.81
C MET A 92 -4.28 -6.05 -10.70
N ARG A 93 -3.28 -5.86 -11.57
CA ARG A 93 -2.03 -6.65 -11.48
C ARG A 93 -1.32 -6.43 -10.15
N VAL A 94 -1.20 -5.18 -9.71
CA VAL A 94 -0.59 -4.85 -8.42
C VAL A 94 -1.37 -5.49 -7.26
N ALA A 95 -2.70 -5.48 -7.33
CA ALA A 95 -3.55 -6.14 -6.32
C ALA A 95 -3.34 -7.66 -6.27
N ASP A 96 -3.23 -8.32 -7.44
CA ASP A 96 -2.95 -9.76 -7.53
C ASP A 96 -1.56 -10.11 -6.96
N ASP A 97 -0.53 -9.33 -7.31
CA ASP A 97 0.83 -9.51 -6.80
C ASP A 97 0.88 -9.32 -5.27
N LEU A 98 0.20 -8.28 -4.77
CA LEU A 98 0.06 -8.04 -3.32
C LEU A 98 -0.67 -9.20 -2.63
N ALA A 99 -1.76 -9.68 -3.20
CA ALA A 99 -2.51 -10.81 -2.64
C ALA A 99 -1.66 -12.09 -2.59
N ALA A 100 -0.85 -12.34 -3.61
CA ALA A 100 0.10 -13.45 -3.62
C ALA A 100 1.18 -13.29 -2.55
N GLY A 101 1.74 -12.08 -2.41
CA GLY A 101 2.72 -11.71 -1.38
C GLY A 101 2.17 -11.91 0.03
N TRP A 102 0.94 -11.47 0.29
CA TRP A 102 0.28 -11.67 1.58
C TRP A 102 0.08 -13.16 1.92
N LYS A 103 -0.37 -13.97 0.95
CA LYS A 103 -0.53 -15.42 1.16
C LYS A 103 0.80 -16.09 1.49
N LEU A 104 1.88 -15.71 0.79
CA LEU A 104 3.22 -16.21 1.07
C LEU A 104 3.69 -15.79 2.46
N GLY A 105 3.52 -14.50 2.82
CA GLY A 105 3.87 -13.96 4.13
C GLY A 105 3.14 -14.66 5.27
N ALA A 106 1.84 -14.90 5.12
CA ALA A 106 1.04 -15.63 6.11
C ALA A 106 1.57 -17.06 6.33
N ARG A 107 1.83 -17.79 5.24
CA ARG A 107 2.40 -19.15 5.34
C ARG A 107 3.79 -19.17 5.96
N PHE A 108 4.61 -18.18 5.63
CA PHE A 108 5.93 -18.03 6.27
C PHE A 108 5.80 -17.80 7.78
N ALA A 109 4.90 -16.90 8.19
CA ALA A 109 4.67 -16.59 9.60
C ALA A 109 4.18 -17.82 10.38
N GLU A 110 3.25 -18.60 9.79
CA GLU A 110 2.77 -19.87 10.36
C GLU A 110 3.92 -20.89 10.51
N ALA A 111 4.70 -21.11 9.45
CA ALA A 111 5.82 -22.04 9.46
C ALA A 111 6.90 -21.61 10.46
N TYR A 112 7.19 -20.30 10.55
CA TYR A 112 8.14 -19.75 11.50
C TYR A 112 7.68 -19.95 12.95
N ALA A 113 6.39 -19.68 13.23
CA ALA A 113 5.81 -19.91 14.55
C ALA A 113 5.84 -21.40 14.97
N LEU A 114 5.57 -22.30 14.03
CA LEU A 114 5.67 -23.75 14.26
C LEU A 114 7.12 -24.16 14.54
N ALA A 115 8.08 -23.73 13.73
CA ALA A 115 9.49 -24.04 13.92
C ALA A 115 10.04 -23.55 15.27
N LYS A 116 9.63 -22.36 15.72
CA LYS A 116 9.98 -21.85 17.05
C LYS A 116 9.39 -22.74 18.15
N ARG A 117 8.11 -23.11 18.02
CA ARG A 117 7.44 -23.97 19.01
C ARG A 117 8.11 -25.35 19.11
N ASP A 118 8.38 -25.99 17.98
CA ASP A 118 9.00 -27.31 17.92
C ASP A 118 10.43 -27.29 18.46
N GLY A 119 11.15 -26.18 18.24
CA GLY A 119 12.50 -25.95 18.75
C GLY A 119 12.55 -25.46 20.20
N GLY A 120 11.41 -25.13 20.82
CA GLY A 120 11.39 -24.49 22.15
C GLY A 120 12.06 -23.12 22.16
N LEU A 121 12.04 -22.41 21.03
CA LEU A 121 12.71 -21.12 20.83
C LEU A 121 11.73 -19.97 20.99
N ALA A 122 12.22 -18.85 21.50
CA ALA A 122 11.52 -17.58 21.56
C ALA A 122 12.41 -16.47 21.03
N ASP A 123 11.87 -15.59 20.21
CA ASP A 123 12.54 -14.34 19.82
C ASP A 123 12.15 -13.18 20.75
N PHE A 124 12.75 -12.01 20.51
CA PHE A 124 12.48 -10.83 21.37
C PHE A 124 11.01 -10.40 21.36
N ASP A 125 10.32 -10.51 20.23
CA ASP A 125 8.90 -10.19 20.14
C ASP A 125 8.02 -11.17 20.91
N ASP A 126 8.40 -12.45 20.92
CA ASP A 126 7.75 -13.46 21.76
C ASP A 126 7.93 -13.14 23.25
N LEU A 127 9.15 -12.77 23.68
CA LEU A 127 9.42 -12.41 25.07
C LEU A 127 8.58 -11.21 25.51
N ILE A 128 8.48 -10.18 24.69
CA ILE A 128 7.64 -9.01 24.94
C ILE A 128 6.16 -9.42 25.05
N THR A 129 5.70 -10.26 24.14
CA THR A 129 4.30 -10.74 24.12
C THR A 129 3.98 -11.61 25.32
N LEU A 130 4.87 -12.54 25.67
CA LEU A 130 4.72 -13.43 26.83
C LEU A 130 4.76 -12.64 28.14
N ALA A 131 5.71 -11.73 28.30
CA ALA A 131 5.80 -10.87 29.49
C ALA A 131 4.55 -10.01 29.64
N GLY A 132 4.09 -9.35 28.59
CA GLY A 132 2.88 -8.54 28.61
C GLY A 132 1.61 -9.38 28.89
N THR A 133 1.55 -10.62 28.41
CA THR A 133 0.43 -11.53 28.70
C THR A 133 0.46 -11.99 30.13
N LEU A 134 1.64 -12.36 30.62
CA LEU A 134 1.84 -12.79 32.00
C LEU A 134 1.41 -11.69 33.00
N LEU A 135 1.88 -10.47 32.79
CA LEU A 135 1.58 -9.35 33.70
C LEU A 135 0.09 -8.95 33.69
N ARG A 136 -0.64 -9.21 32.60
CA ARG A 136 -2.07 -8.95 32.50
C ARG A 136 -2.96 -10.12 32.93
N ALA A 137 -2.40 -11.30 33.15
CA ALA A 137 -3.17 -12.45 33.63
C ALA A 137 -3.77 -12.19 35.02
N SER A 138 -5.03 -12.58 35.21
CA SER A 138 -5.82 -12.15 36.37
C SER A 138 -5.31 -12.64 37.75
N SER A 139 -4.84 -13.86 37.83
CA SER A 139 -4.44 -14.41 39.15
C SER A 139 -2.91 -14.48 39.32
N PHE A 140 -2.23 -15.07 38.36
CA PHE A 140 -0.79 -15.22 38.43
C PHE A 140 -0.05 -13.91 38.12
N GLY A 141 -0.59 -13.12 37.22
CA GLY A 141 -0.03 -11.80 36.86
C GLY A 141 -0.07 -10.81 38.03
N GLU A 142 -1.16 -10.79 38.81
CA GLU A 142 -1.27 -9.98 40.01
C GLU A 142 -0.20 -10.38 41.03
N TRP A 143 0.02 -11.67 41.26
CA TRP A 143 1.05 -12.15 42.15
C TRP A 143 2.46 -11.76 41.66
N VAL A 144 2.73 -11.85 40.33
CA VAL A 144 4.01 -11.44 39.78
C VAL A 144 4.23 -9.93 39.94
N ARG A 145 3.23 -9.10 39.62
CA ARG A 145 3.29 -7.64 39.81
C ARG A 145 3.54 -7.30 41.28
N PHE A 146 2.80 -7.91 42.21
CA PHE A 146 2.99 -7.74 43.63
C PHE A 146 4.42 -8.08 44.07
N LYS A 147 5.00 -9.18 43.56
CA LYS A 147 6.38 -9.56 43.90
C LYS A 147 7.43 -8.61 43.33
N LEU A 148 7.21 -8.10 42.14
CA LEU A 148 8.09 -7.10 41.52
C LEU A 148 7.96 -5.75 42.23
N ASP A 149 6.75 -5.35 42.56
CA ASP A 149 6.46 -4.12 43.28
C ASP A 149 7.20 -4.04 44.65
N GLN A 150 7.29 -5.16 45.36
CA GLN A 150 8.03 -5.21 46.66
C GLN A 150 9.53 -4.89 46.53
N ARG A 151 10.11 -5.01 45.33
CA ARG A 151 11.55 -4.87 45.07
C ARG A 151 11.91 -3.70 44.17
N THR A 152 10.92 -3.03 43.62
CA THR A 152 11.13 -1.98 42.62
C THR A 152 10.62 -0.65 43.18
N ASP A 153 11.53 0.27 43.42
CA ASP A 153 11.20 1.63 43.90
C ASP A 153 11.26 2.64 42.73
N HIS A 154 12.10 2.40 41.73
CA HIS A 154 12.31 3.31 40.63
C HIS A 154 12.30 2.55 39.30
N ILE A 155 11.59 3.10 38.32
CA ILE A 155 11.61 2.62 36.94
C ILE A 155 12.21 3.73 36.07
N LEU A 156 13.29 3.42 35.36
CA LEU A 156 13.92 4.30 34.39
C LEU A 156 13.77 3.69 32.99
N VAL A 157 13.18 4.44 32.08
CA VAL A 157 13.08 4.06 30.66
C VAL A 157 13.97 5.00 29.89
N ASP A 158 15.05 4.47 29.36
CA ASP A 158 15.96 5.16 28.47
C ASP A 158 15.54 4.92 27.00
N GLU A 159 15.90 5.82 26.08
CA GLU A 159 15.52 5.78 24.66
C GLU A 159 14.00 5.55 24.47
N ALA A 160 13.20 6.28 25.25
CA ALA A 160 11.74 6.11 25.26
C ALA A 160 11.07 6.26 23.87
N GLN A 161 11.69 7.03 22.95
CA GLN A 161 11.23 7.20 21.58
C GLN A 161 11.33 5.90 20.74
N ASP A 162 12.20 4.97 21.12
CA ASP A 162 12.38 3.67 20.42
C ASP A 162 11.57 2.55 21.07
N THR A 163 10.92 2.83 22.21
CA THR A 163 10.06 1.91 22.93
C THR A 163 8.70 1.79 22.24
N ASN A 164 8.32 0.59 21.81
CA ASN A 164 7.03 0.34 21.16
C ASN A 164 5.87 0.23 22.18
N MET A 165 4.62 0.30 21.67
CA MET A 165 3.41 0.26 22.50
C MET A 165 3.27 -1.00 23.36
N ARG A 166 3.80 -2.16 22.92
CA ARG A 166 3.75 -3.40 23.69
C ARG A 166 4.73 -3.36 24.86
N GLN A 167 5.92 -2.82 24.65
CA GLN A 167 6.92 -2.59 25.71
C GLN A 167 6.41 -1.58 26.72
N TRP A 168 5.81 -0.47 26.26
CA TRP A 168 5.13 0.47 27.13
C TRP A 168 4.02 -0.18 27.95
N GLY A 169 3.27 -1.12 27.37
CA GLY A 169 2.26 -1.89 28.11
C GLY A 169 2.87 -2.69 29.30
N ILE A 170 4.08 -3.21 29.15
CA ILE A 170 4.81 -3.88 30.25
C ILE A 170 5.21 -2.86 31.32
N VAL A 171 5.85 -1.76 30.92
CA VAL A 171 6.29 -0.69 31.84
C VAL A 171 5.12 -0.16 32.66
N LEU A 172 4.00 0.16 31.98
CA LEU A 172 2.80 0.66 32.63
C LEU A 172 2.17 -0.36 33.58
N SER A 173 2.13 -1.66 33.20
CA SER A 173 1.63 -2.72 34.07
C SER A 173 2.47 -2.87 35.36
N LEU A 174 3.77 -2.58 35.32
CA LEU A 174 4.64 -2.57 36.49
C LEU A 174 4.49 -1.27 37.31
N ALA A 175 4.27 -0.15 36.65
CA ALA A 175 4.12 1.15 37.27
C ALA A 175 2.70 1.39 37.86
N GLU A 176 1.71 0.63 37.40
CA GLU A 176 0.31 0.76 37.83
C GLU A 176 0.18 0.66 39.37
N GLU A 177 0.89 -0.27 39.99
CA GLU A 177 0.93 -0.46 41.43
C GLU A 177 1.58 0.75 42.16
N PHE A 178 2.47 1.50 41.47
CA PHE A 178 3.07 2.71 42.08
C PHE A 178 2.05 3.83 42.26
N PHE A 179 1.01 3.85 41.44
CA PHE A 179 0.01 4.89 41.39
C PHE A 179 -1.36 4.44 41.95
N ALA A 180 -1.56 3.12 42.15
CA ALA A 180 -2.85 2.55 42.56
C ALA A 180 -3.21 2.79 44.02
N GLY A 181 -2.31 3.28 44.82
CA GLY A 181 -2.64 3.68 46.16
C GLY A 181 -1.48 3.61 47.15
N VAL A 182 -1.39 4.65 47.91
CA VAL A 182 -0.59 4.69 49.14
C VAL A 182 -1.10 3.58 50.02
N SER A 183 -0.40 2.45 50.02
CA SER A 183 -0.53 1.54 51.17
C SER A 183 -0.13 2.34 52.38
N ALA A 184 -1.03 2.48 53.37
CA ALA A 184 -0.87 3.32 54.57
C ALA A 184 0.35 2.97 55.43
N LYS A 185 1.29 2.18 54.92
CA LYS A 185 2.50 1.70 55.60
C LYS A 185 3.80 1.90 54.84
N ASP A 186 3.79 2.46 53.62
CA ASP A 186 4.99 2.50 52.80
C ASP A 186 5.35 3.94 52.42
N ASP A 187 6.21 4.58 53.22
CA ASP A 187 6.79 5.92 52.99
C ASP A 187 7.86 5.92 51.85
N ARG A 188 7.96 4.82 51.04
CA ARG A 188 8.97 4.75 50.01
C ARG A 188 8.60 5.66 48.82
N LEU A 189 9.55 6.49 48.44
CA LEU A 189 9.43 7.32 47.26
C LEU A 189 9.58 6.44 45.99
N ARG A 190 8.52 6.32 45.23
CA ARG A 190 8.50 5.57 43.93
C ARG A 190 8.46 6.52 42.77
N THR A 191 9.25 6.26 41.77
CA THR A 191 9.33 7.13 40.58
C THR A 191 9.35 6.34 39.28
N LEU A 192 8.68 6.89 38.28
CA LEU A 192 8.84 6.51 36.89
C LEU A 192 9.50 7.69 36.14
N PHE A 193 10.66 7.45 35.57
CA PHE A 193 11.42 8.45 34.83
C PHE A 193 11.69 7.97 33.40
N THR A 194 11.42 8.82 32.43
CA THR A 194 11.59 8.49 31.01
C THR A 194 12.49 9.51 30.33
N VAL A 195 13.46 9.03 29.58
CA VAL A 195 14.39 9.84 28.80
C VAL A 195 14.29 9.43 27.34
N GLY A 196 14.31 10.40 26.44
CA GLY A 196 14.26 10.17 25.01
C GLY A 196 14.27 11.45 24.19
N ASP A 197 14.64 11.34 22.92
CA ASP A 197 14.66 12.46 22.00
C ASP A 197 13.26 12.77 21.44
N ARG A 198 13.00 14.04 21.16
CA ARG A 198 11.83 14.46 20.38
C ARG A 198 12.07 14.11 18.91
N LYS A 199 11.24 13.23 18.37
CA LYS A 199 11.14 13.04 16.91
C LYS A 199 10.14 14.00 16.31
#